data_adfa021909014130d099804d8c804a56
#
_entry.id   adfa021909014130d099804d8c804a56
#
_cell.length_a   1.000
_cell.length_b   1.000
_cell.length_c   1.000
_cell.angle_alpha   90.00
_cell.angle_beta   90.00
_cell.angle_gamma   90.00
#
_symmetry.space_group_name_H-M   'P 1'
#
loop_
_entity.id
_entity.type
_entity.pdbx_description
1 polymer ?
#
loop_
_entity_poly.entity_id
_entity_poly.type
_entity_poly.pdbx_seq_one_letter_code
_entity_poly.pdbx_strand_id
1 'polypeptide(L)'
;KNGPPLIVGVGDDSMYVASDVQALVNYTKKIIYLEDGEVVEVKGKNYTVFSASGRETVKPIVEINWTADVASKGGFPQPRAVAQAIQPHINLNKTAVELHELGLSAEFLADVERVFIVACGSSYYTGLVGEYLIERLARVPVECDIASEFRYRHPVLPKNSLFISISQSGETADTLAAVRLAKQSGVKVLSICNVRNSSIDREADGHLYMNAGTEVGVASTKAFSATLALKCLLALALAKAKGKLSALEESGYVRQILATPSQIETVLNLDKFFKEGASKLKSYKGFLYLGRGVHYPIAMEGALKLKELAYMHAEGYAAGEMKHGPLALIDKDMAIVMLAPHDDLFEKSVSNLEEAKARGGQVISISTGHNKRLEQISNYYLALPEADWFTLPLLEVIPVQLLAYHVAVSLGHDVDQPRNLAKSVTVE
;
A
#
# COMPACT_ATOMS: atom_id res chain seq x y z
N LYS A 1 -21.15 -4.95 -19.16
CA LYS A 1 -19.74 -5.06 -18.90
C LYS A 1 -19.51 -5.60 -17.49
N ASN A 2 -18.81 -6.71 -17.36
CA ASN A 2 -18.26 -7.20 -16.08
C ASN A 2 -16.73 -7.17 -16.22
N GLY A 3 -16.10 -6.01 -16.04
CA GLY A 3 -14.65 -5.87 -16.26
C GLY A 3 -14.19 -4.43 -16.11
N PRO A 4 -12.93 -4.10 -16.48
CA PRO A 4 -12.36 -2.76 -16.28
C PRO A 4 -13.24 -1.66 -16.89
N PRO A 5 -13.22 -0.44 -16.34
CA PRO A 5 -14.02 0.66 -16.86
C PRO A 5 -13.67 0.92 -18.32
N LEU A 6 -14.66 1.31 -19.10
CA LEU A 6 -14.43 1.91 -20.41
C LEU A 6 -14.58 3.41 -20.26
N ILE A 7 -13.55 4.14 -20.61
CA ILE A 7 -13.52 5.59 -20.57
C ILE A 7 -13.29 6.16 -21.94
N VAL A 8 -13.87 7.34 -22.19
CA VAL A 8 -13.73 8.06 -23.44
C VAL A 8 -13.07 9.40 -23.16
N GLY A 9 -11.94 9.65 -23.80
CA GLY A 9 -11.27 10.94 -23.78
C GLY A 9 -11.73 11.82 -24.92
N VAL A 10 -12.17 13.03 -24.61
CA VAL A 10 -12.61 14.01 -25.57
C VAL A 10 -11.45 14.97 -25.88
N GLY A 11 -10.78 14.78 -27.01
CA GLY A 11 -9.72 15.68 -27.48
C GLY A 11 -10.24 16.74 -28.45
N ASP A 12 -9.39 17.68 -28.82
CA ASP A 12 -9.77 18.78 -29.71
C ASP A 12 -10.03 18.30 -31.14
N ASP A 13 -9.23 17.32 -31.60
CA ASP A 13 -9.29 16.78 -32.96
C ASP A 13 -9.56 15.27 -33.03
N SER A 14 -9.57 14.58 -31.90
CA SER A 14 -9.68 13.14 -31.84
C SER A 14 -10.39 12.68 -30.60
N MET A 15 -11.06 11.53 -30.68
CA MET A 15 -11.62 10.82 -29.53
C MET A 15 -10.72 9.64 -29.18
N TYR A 16 -10.58 9.38 -27.90
CA TYR A 16 -9.73 8.33 -27.36
C TYR A 16 -10.57 7.37 -26.52
N VAL A 17 -10.22 6.10 -26.54
CA VAL A 17 -10.90 5.07 -25.73
C VAL A 17 -9.84 4.27 -24.97
N ALA A 18 -10.02 4.12 -23.68
CA ALA A 18 -9.11 3.34 -22.84
C ALA A 18 -9.86 2.72 -21.65
N SER A 19 -9.19 1.81 -20.97
CA SER A 19 -9.66 1.23 -19.71
C SER A 19 -9.10 1.96 -18.48
N ASP A 20 -8.18 2.91 -18.67
CA ASP A 20 -7.53 3.66 -17.58
C ASP A 20 -7.31 5.11 -18.03
N VAL A 21 -7.58 6.05 -17.12
CA VAL A 21 -7.36 7.49 -17.32
C VAL A 21 -5.89 7.81 -17.63
N GLN A 22 -4.96 7.07 -17.02
CA GLN A 22 -3.52 7.26 -17.23
C GLN A 22 -3.10 7.11 -18.68
N ALA A 23 -3.77 6.24 -19.43
CA ALA A 23 -3.52 6.06 -20.85
C ALA A 23 -3.93 7.28 -21.69
N LEU A 24 -4.83 8.13 -21.18
CA LEU A 24 -5.43 9.25 -21.90
C LEU A 24 -4.87 10.62 -21.52
N VAL A 25 -4.24 10.75 -20.35
CA VAL A 25 -3.85 12.05 -19.77
C VAL A 25 -2.90 12.87 -20.64
N ASN A 26 -2.10 12.21 -21.52
CA ASN A 26 -1.21 12.87 -22.48
C ASN A 26 -1.92 13.38 -23.73
N TYR A 27 -3.16 12.96 -23.96
CA TYR A 27 -3.93 13.29 -25.16
C TYR A 27 -5.11 14.22 -24.87
N THR A 28 -5.74 14.05 -23.71
CA THR A 28 -6.85 14.90 -23.25
C THR A 28 -7.02 14.83 -21.75
N LYS A 29 -7.59 15.92 -21.20
CA LYS A 29 -8.02 15.98 -19.79
C LYS A 29 -9.52 15.86 -19.62
N LYS A 30 -10.28 15.82 -20.71
CA LYS A 30 -11.74 15.74 -20.72
C LYS A 30 -12.15 14.26 -20.86
N ILE A 31 -12.69 13.69 -19.80
CA ILE A 31 -12.98 12.25 -19.71
C ILE A 31 -14.47 12.03 -19.48
N ILE A 32 -15.01 11.00 -20.15
CA ILE A 32 -16.36 10.47 -19.94
C ILE A 32 -16.22 9.05 -19.39
N TYR A 33 -16.84 8.78 -18.26
CA TYR A 33 -16.87 7.44 -17.65
C TYR A 33 -18.15 6.73 -18.09
N LEU A 34 -18.01 5.53 -18.67
CA LEU A 34 -19.15 4.68 -19.03
C LEU A 34 -19.46 3.70 -17.91
N GLU A 35 -20.74 3.51 -17.63
CA GLU A 35 -21.26 2.52 -16.69
C GLU A 35 -21.46 1.15 -17.36
N ASP A 36 -21.72 0.13 -16.55
CA ASP A 36 -21.95 -1.23 -17.04
C ASP A 36 -23.19 -1.27 -17.94
N GLY A 37 -23.03 -1.83 -19.14
CA GLY A 37 -24.08 -1.92 -20.14
C GLY A 37 -24.24 -0.70 -21.03
N GLU A 38 -23.52 0.39 -20.77
CA GLU A 38 -23.54 1.55 -21.68
C GLU A 38 -22.68 1.30 -22.91
N VAL A 39 -23.08 1.91 -24.02
CA VAL A 39 -22.39 1.86 -25.31
C VAL A 39 -22.12 3.28 -25.76
N VAL A 40 -20.93 3.54 -26.22
CA VAL A 40 -20.59 4.81 -26.89
C VAL A 40 -20.39 4.61 -28.37
N GLU A 41 -21.07 5.41 -29.18
CA GLU A 41 -20.81 5.52 -30.61
C GLU A 41 -19.96 6.77 -30.87
N VAL A 42 -18.83 6.60 -31.53
CA VAL A 42 -17.92 7.69 -31.89
C VAL A 42 -17.94 7.90 -33.40
N LYS A 43 -18.26 9.11 -33.84
CA LYS A 43 -18.27 9.52 -35.27
C LYS A 43 -17.44 10.77 -35.44
N GLY A 44 -16.18 10.60 -35.84
CA GLY A 44 -15.23 11.70 -35.94
C GLY A 44 -14.98 12.36 -34.58
N LYS A 45 -15.35 13.62 -34.44
CA LYS A 45 -15.24 14.40 -33.19
C LYS A 45 -16.49 14.32 -32.30
N ASN A 46 -17.56 13.68 -32.77
CA ASN A 46 -18.81 13.56 -32.04
C ASN A 46 -18.94 12.19 -31.37
N TYR A 47 -19.63 12.15 -30.27
CA TYR A 47 -19.97 10.90 -29.59
C TYR A 47 -21.43 10.92 -29.12
N THR A 48 -22.03 9.75 -29.02
CA THR A 48 -23.33 9.53 -28.44
C THR A 48 -23.23 8.34 -27.49
N VAL A 49 -23.72 8.50 -26.27
CA VAL A 49 -23.77 7.42 -25.27
C VAL A 49 -25.18 6.86 -25.20
N PHE A 50 -25.30 5.56 -25.22
CA PHE A 50 -26.57 4.83 -25.06
C PHE A 50 -26.53 4.04 -23.75
N SER A 51 -27.63 4.09 -23.01
CA SER A 51 -27.83 3.27 -21.82
C SER A 51 -27.94 1.77 -22.18
N ALA A 52 -27.90 0.89 -21.19
CA ALA A 52 -28.13 -0.55 -21.37
C ALA A 52 -29.48 -0.89 -22.02
N SER A 53 -30.47 0.01 -21.94
CA SER A 53 -31.77 -0.11 -22.62
C SER A 53 -31.79 0.45 -24.05
N GLY A 54 -30.65 0.90 -24.57
CA GLY A 54 -30.52 1.49 -25.91
C GLY A 54 -31.04 2.92 -26.04
N ARG A 55 -31.31 3.60 -24.93
CA ARG A 55 -31.74 5.02 -24.95
C ARG A 55 -30.50 5.92 -24.91
N GLU A 56 -30.52 6.97 -25.73
CA GLU A 56 -29.49 8.00 -25.67
C GLU A 56 -29.47 8.66 -24.28
N THR A 57 -28.27 8.85 -23.73
CA THR A 57 -28.03 9.45 -22.42
C THR A 57 -26.89 10.46 -22.51
N VAL A 58 -27.01 11.54 -21.72
CA VAL A 58 -25.98 12.57 -21.63
C VAL A 58 -25.09 12.26 -20.42
N LYS A 59 -23.80 12.13 -20.64
CA LYS A 59 -22.81 11.96 -19.58
C LYS A 59 -22.04 13.25 -19.32
N PRO A 60 -21.75 13.56 -18.06
CA PRO A 60 -20.89 14.69 -17.74
C PRO A 60 -19.46 14.43 -18.24
N ILE A 61 -18.86 15.46 -18.82
CA ILE A 61 -17.42 15.47 -19.07
C ILE A 61 -16.72 15.88 -17.79
N VAL A 62 -15.88 15.00 -17.26
CA VAL A 62 -15.05 15.26 -16.08
C VAL A 62 -13.70 15.76 -16.53
N GLU A 63 -13.29 16.92 -16.05
CA GLU A 63 -11.95 17.45 -16.30
C GLU A 63 -10.97 16.95 -15.24
N ILE A 64 -9.93 16.24 -15.69
CA ILE A 64 -8.88 15.71 -14.81
C ILE A 64 -7.75 16.73 -14.65
N ASN A 65 -7.40 17.05 -13.40
CA ASN A 65 -6.33 18.01 -13.09
C ASN A 65 -4.92 17.37 -13.04
N TRP A 66 -4.72 16.28 -13.75
CA TRP A 66 -3.42 15.62 -13.81
C TRP A 66 -2.52 16.27 -14.86
N THR A 67 -1.24 16.46 -14.48
CA THR A 67 -0.22 16.95 -15.42
C THR A 67 0.48 15.78 -16.13
N ALA A 68 1.01 16.00 -17.31
CA ALA A 68 1.79 15.02 -18.07
C ALA A 68 3.02 14.50 -17.27
N ASP A 69 3.60 15.34 -16.40
CA ASP A 69 4.71 14.96 -15.52
C ASP A 69 4.32 13.88 -14.49
N VAL A 70 3.04 13.87 -14.07
CA VAL A 70 2.50 12.84 -13.17
C VAL A 70 2.32 11.50 -13.90
N ALA A 71 2.08 11.54 -15.20
CA ALA A 71 1.85 10.38 -16.06
C ALA A 71 3.13 9.85 -16.72
N SER A 72 4.27 10.56 -16.65
CA SER A 72 5.50 10.15 -17.33
C SER A 72 6.17 8.93 -16.67
N LYS A 73 6.77 8.06 -17.48
CA LYS A 73 7.72 7.04 -17.01
C LYS A 73 8.82 7.72 -16.21
N GLY A 74 8.98 7.36 -14.96
CA GLY A 74 9.94 7.98 -14.06
C GLY A 74 9.31 8.69 -12.87
N GLY A 75 8.01 8.74 -12.78
CA GLY A 75 7.16 9.14 -11.66
C GLY A 75 7.84 9.72 -10.42
N PHE A 76 7.12 10.02 -9.39
CA PHE A 76 7.73 10.55 -8.17
C PHE A 76 8.56 9.47 -7.46
N PRO A 77 9.80 9.76 -7.00
CA PRO A 77 10.50 8.89 -6.07
C PRO A 77 9.68 8.71 -4.79
N GLN A 78 9.93 7.64 -4.06
CA GLN A 78 9.18 7.31 -2.83
C GLN A 78 9.09 8.46 -1.82
N PRO A 79 10.17 9.22 -1.51
CA PRO A 79 10.07 10.38 -0.59
C PRO A 79 9.03 11.40 -1.05
N ARG A 80 9.01 11.71 -2.35
CA ARG A 80 8.04 12.65 -2.93
C ARG A 80 6.61 12.09 -2.89
N ALA A 81 6.43 10.80 -3.15
CA ALA A 81 5.12 10.16 -3.07
C ALA A 81 4.54 10.22 -1.66
N VAL A 82 5.36 9.94 -0.63
CA VAL A 82 4.98 10.08 0.77
C VAL A 82 4.65 11.54 1.11
N ALA A 83 5.51 12.49 0.73
CA ALA A 83 5.25 13.91 0.97
C ALA A 83 3.93 14.36 0.36
N GLN A 84 3.63 13.97 -0.87
CA GLN A 84 2.38 14.35 -1.56
C GLN A 84 1.14 13.67 -0.98
N ALA A 85 1.28 12.47 -0.41
CA ALA A 85 0.20 11.81 0.28
C ALA A 85 -0.18 12.52 1.59
N ILE A 86 0.81 13.09 2.31
CA ILE A 86 0.57 13.67 3.64
C ILE A 86 0.27 15.17 3.63
N GLN A 87 0.90 15.94 2.74
CA GLN A 87 0.82 17.41 2.73
C GLN A 87 -0.62 17.96 2.70
N PRO A 88 -1.56 17.43 1.89
CA PRO A 88 -2.92 17.95 1.84
C PRO A 88 -3.70 17.79 3.16
N HIS A 89 -3.23 16.94 4.05
CA HIS A 89 -3.94 16.52 5.26
C HIS A 89 -3.30 17.01 6.56
N ILE A 90 -2.32 17.88 6.47
CA ILE A 90 -1.63 18.45 7.65
C ILE A 90 -1.78 19.97 7.67
N ASN A 91 -2.37 20.46 8.74
CA ASN A 91 -2.35 21.90 9.06
C ASN A 91 -1.02 22.24 9.75
N LEU A 92 -0.09 22.82 9.01
CA LEU A 92 1.25 23.17 9.52
C LEU A 92 1.21 24.19 10.65
N ASN A 93 0.26 25.14 10.63
CA ASN A 93 0.13 26.17 11.67
C ASN A 93 -0.26 25.58 13.01
N LYS A 94 -1.10 24.54 13.00
CA LYS A 94 -1.55 23.83 14.20
C LYS A 94 -0.74 22.60 14.51
N THR A 95 0.10 22.15 13.57
CA THR A 95 0.79 20.85 13.60
C THR A 95 -0.20 19.72 13.91
N ALA A 96 -1.28 19.67 13.15
CA ALA A 96 -2.42 18.79 13.37
C ALA A 96 -2.91 18.13 12.07
N VAL A 97 -3.57 16.99 12.18
CA VAL A 97 -4.21 16.30 11.05
C VAL A 97 -5.58 16.94 10.77
N GLU A 98 -5.80 17.32 9.50
CA GLU A 98 -7.07 17.81 9.00
C GLU A 98 -7.38 17.11 7.66
N LEU A 99 -8.24 16.08 7.69
CA LEU A 99 -8.59 15.27 6.50
C LEU A 99 -9.74 15.94 5.73
N HIS A 100 -9.46 17.01 4.98
CA HIS A 100 -10.47 17.84 4.31
C HIS A 100 -11.28 17.09 3.25
N GLU A 101 -10.69 16.15 2.52
CA GLU A 101 -11.36 15.39 1.45
C GLU A 101 -12.01 14.09 1.95
N LEU A 102 -12.02 13.84 3.28
CA LEU A 102 -12.45 12.55 3.82
C LEU A 102 -13.90 12.19 3.48
N GLY A 103 -14.80 13.18 3.39
CA GLY A 103 -16.22 12.97 3.10
C GLY A 103 -17.04 12.33 4.21
N LEU A 104 -16.40 12.00 5.35
CA LEU A 104 -17.04 11.44 6.54
C LEU A 104 -17.02 12.46 7.67
N SER A 105 -18.15 12.61 8.39
CA SER A 105 -18.23 13.60 9.45
C SER A 105 -17.45 13.21 10.71
N ALA A 106 -17.06 14.22 11.51
CA ALA A 106 -16.37 14.00 12.78
C ALA A 106 -17.23 13.21 13.76
N GLU A 107 -18.54 13.44 13.76
CA GLU A 107 -19.50 12.71 14.59
C GLU A 107 -19.55 11.24 14.20
N PHE A 108 -19.60 10.92 12.89
CA PHE A 108 -19.53 9.54 12.44
C PHE A 108 -18.23 8.86 12.90
N LEU A 109 -17.08 9.52 12.73
CA LEU A 109 -15.79 8.97 13.16
C LEU A 109 -15.73 8.75 14.68
N ALA A 110 -16.38 9.63 15.45
CA ALA A 110 -16.49 9.47 16.90
C ALA A 110 -17.37 8.27 17.30
N ASP A 111 -18.37 7.92 16.50
CA ASP A 111 -19.29 6.81 16.75
C ASP A 111 -18.82 5.46 16.22
N VAL A 112 -17.75 5.40 15.40
CA VAL A 112 -17.23 4.14 14.84
C VAL A 112 -16.84 3.17 15.95
N GLU A 113 -17.46 2.01 16.00
CA GLU A 113 -17.19 0.95 17.00
C GLU A 113 -16.27 -0.15 16.47
N ARG A 114 -16.18 -0.32 15.17
CA ARG A 114 -15.34 -1.31 14.49
C ARG A 114 -14.88 -0.80 13.13
N VAL A 115 -13.69 -1.20 12.74
CA VAL A 115 -13.13 -0.94 11.41
C VAL A 115 -12.90 -2.25 10.69
N PHE A 116 -13.32 -2.33 9.42
CA PHE A 116 -12.94 -3.40 8.49
C PHE A 116 -12.00 -2.82 7.45
N ILE A 117 -10.84 -3.45 7.25
CA ILE A 117 -9.90 -3.08 6.19
C ILE A 117 -9.83 -4.23 5.20
N VAL A 118 -10.24 -4.00 3.95
CA VAL A 118 -10.33 -5.08 2.96
C VAL A 118 -9.58 -4.69 1.69
N ALA A 119 -8.65 -5.56 1.28
CA ALA A 119 -7.78 -5.31 0.13
C ALA A 119 -7.14 -6.61 -0.39
N CYS A 120 -6.37 -6.51 -1.48
CA CYS A 120 -5.57 -7.60 -2.06
C CYS A 120 -4.08 -7.26 -2.05
N GLY A 121 -3.23 -8.30 -1.98
CA GLY A 121 -1.77 -8.19 -2.18
C GLY A 121 -1.09 -7.18 -1.26
N SER A 122 -0.22 -6.34 -1.82
CA SER A 122 0.48 -5.27 -1.07
C SER A 122 -0.48 -4.34 -0.33
N SER A 123 -1.64 -4.03 -0.91
CA SER A 123 -2.66 -3.21 -0.25
C SER A 123 -3.19 -3.87 1.03
N TYR A 124 -3.38 -5.18 1.04
CA TYR A 124 -3.75 -5.94 2.23
C TYR A 124 -2.69 -5.82 3.34
N TYR A 125 -1.39 -5.90 3.00
CA TYR A 125 -0.33 -5.73 4.00
C TYR A 125 -0.27 -4.31 4.58
N THR A 126 -0.59 -3.27 3.80
CA THR A 126 -0.78 -1.93 4.38
C THR A 126 -1.99 -1.88 5.32
N GLY A 127 -3.01 -2.69 5.04
CA GLY A 127 -4.18 -2.86 5.90
C GLY A 127 -3.82 -3.43 7.27
N LEU A 128 -3.00 -4.48 7.30
CA LEU A 128 -2.49 -5.07 8.54
C LEU A 128 -1.66 -4.08 9.37
N VAL A 129 -0.83 -3.24 8.73
CA VAL A 129 -0.16 -2.14 9.46
C VAL A 129 -1.19 -1.16 10.04
N GLY A 130 -2.21 -0.82 9.25
CA GLY A 130 -3.31 0.04 9.69
C GLY A 130 -4.07 -0.50 10.89
N GLU A 131 -4.23 -1.82 11.01
CA GLU A 131 -4.81 -2.51 12.15
C GLU A 131 -4.03 -2.20 13.44
N TYR A 132 -2.71 -2.43 13.44
CA TYR A 132 -1.86 -2.08 14.59
C TYR A 132 -1.93 -0.60 14.96
N LEU A 133 -1.93 0.30 13.98
CA LEU A 133 -1.96 1.74 14.21
C LEU A 133 -3.29 2.19 14.82
N ILE A 134 -4.42 1.76 14.25
CA ILE A 134 -5.76 2.16 14.68
C ILE A 134 -6.08 1.58 16.06
N GLU A 135 -5.81 0.29 16.27
CA GLU A 135 -6.07 -0.34 17.57
C GLU A 135 -5.24 0.30 18.69
N ARG A 136 -3.96 0.59 18.42
CA ARG A 136 -3.07 1.17 19.45
C ARG A 136 -3.44 2.63 19.77
N LEU A 137 -3.79 3.44 18.76
CA LEU A 137 -4.04 4.88 18.95
C LEU A 137 -5.52 5.20 19.23
N ALA A 138 -6.43 4.68 18.40
CA ALA A 138 -7.86 5.01 18.50
C ALA A 138 -8.63 4.08 19.44
N ARG A 139 -8.06 2.92 19.81
CA ARG A 139 -8.68 1.88 20.64
C ARG A 139 -10.00 1.36 20.06
N VAL A 140 -10.06 1.28 18.73
CA VAL A 140 -11.18 0.73 17.97
C VAL A 140 -10.74 -0.61 17.40
N PRO A 141 -11.50 -1.71 17.61
CA PRO A 141 -11.18 -3.02 17.03
C PRO A 141 -11.13 -2.95 15.50
N VAL A 142 -10.12 -3.57 14.91
CA VAL A 142 -9.94 -3.63 13.46
C VAL A 142 -9.94 -5.09 13.02
N GLU A 143 -10.58 -5.35 11.90
CA GLU A 143 -10.52 -6.63 11.20
C GLU A 143 -9.96 -6.38 9.80
N CYS A 144 -8.76 -6.90 9.53
CA CYS A 144 -8.13 -6.80 8.22
C CYS A 144 -8.28 -8.12 7.45
N ASP A 145 -8.83 -8.08 6.22
CA ASP A 145 -9.12 -9.28 5.45
C ASP A 145 -8.74 -9.16 3.98
N ILE A 146 -8.53 -10.31 3.35
CA ILE A 146 -8.26 -10.41 1.91
C ILE A 146 -9.60 -10.30 1.15
N ALA A 147 -9.66 -9.42 0.17
CA ALA A 147 -10.91 -9.10 -0.51
C ALA A 147 -11.53 -10.29 -1.24
N SER A 148 -10.74 -11.19 -1.83
CA SER A 148 -11.23 -12.42 -2.48
C SER A 148 -11.96 -13.34 -1.51
N GLU A 149 -11.52 -13.40 -0.24
CA GLU A 149 -12.11 -14.29 0.77
C GLU A 149 -13.24 -13.61 1.53
N PHE A 150 -13.11 -12.30 1.80
CA PHE A 150 -14.06 -11.53 2.60
C PHE A 150 -15.50 -11.70 2.14
N ARG A 151 -15.76 -11.56 0.85
CA ARG A 151 -17.11 -11.61 0.30
C ARG A 151 -17.77 -12.99 0.40
N TYR A 152 -17.00 -14.08 0.42
CA TYR A 152 -17.52 -15.45 0.43
C TYR A 152 -17.71 -16.02 1.84
N ARG A 153 -17.07 -15.43 2.85
CA ARG A 153 -17.22 -15.89 4.25
C ARG A 153 -18.48 -15.39 4.95
N HIS A 154 -19.35 -14.65 4.25
CA HIS A 154 -20.55 -14.03 4.84
C HIS A 154 -20.23 -13.16 6.07
N PRO A 155 -19.46 -12.06 5.92
CA PRO A 155 -19.01 -11.26 7.05
C PRO A 155 -20.17 -10.63 7.80
N VAL A 156 -20.02 -10.51 9.12
CA VAL A 156 -20.97 -9.77 9.97
C VAL A 156 -20.53 -8.32 10.00
N LEU A 157 -21.34 -7.42 9.46
CA LEU A 157 -21.05 -5.99 9.30
C LEU A 157 -22.01 -5.15 10.17
N PRO A 158 -21.64 -4.79 11.42
CA PRO A 158 -22.43 -3.89 12.27
C PRO A 158 -22.56 -2.51 11.65
N LYS A 159 -23.71 -1.84 11.83
CA LYS A 159 -23.99 -0.51 11.23
C LYS A 159 -23.00 0.59 11.64
N ASN A 160 -22.52 0.57 12.89
CA ASN A 160 -21.54 1.54 13.41
C ASN A 160 -20.09 1.16 13.02
N SER A 161 -19.92 0.52 11.88
CA SER A 161 -18.60 0.16 11.36
C SER A 161 -18.16 1.14 10.27
N LEU A 162 -16.84 1.29 10.16
CA LEU A 162 -16.18 1.92 9.02
C LEU A 162 -15.53 0.82 8.17
N PHE A 163 -15.92 0.71 6.90
CA PHE A 163 -15.28 -0.16 5.94
C PHE A 163 -14.24 0.63 5.14
N ILE A 164 -12.99 0.17 5.14
CA ILE A 164 -11.88 0.81 4.42
C ILE A 164 -11.44 -0.12 3.30
N SER A 165 -11.60 0.32 2.07
CA SER A 165 -11.05 -0.35 0.88
C SER A 165 -9.74 0.28 0.46
N ILE A 166 -8.75 -0.53 0.08
CA ILE A 166 -7.45 -0.05 -0.39
C ILE A 166 -7.17 -0.67 -1.75
N SER A 167 -6.95 0.18 -2.75
CA SER A 167 -6.57 -0.25 -4.10
C SER A 167 -5.79 0.85 -4.80
N GLN A 168 -4.60 0.54 -5.30
CA GLN A 168 -3.81 1.52 -6.06
C GLN A 168 -4.56 1.97 -7.32
N SER A 169 -5.09 1.04 -8.12
CA SER A 169 -5.85 1.33 -9.33
C SER A 169 -7.29 1.75 -9.08
N GLY A 170 -7.88 1.31 -7.95
CA GLY A 170 -9.31 1.43 -7.68
C GLY A 170 -10.20 0.55 -8.57
N GLU A 171 -9.61 -0.42 -9.29
CA GLU A 171 -10.29 -1.29 -10.24
C GLU A 171 -10.18 -2.78 -9.90
N THR A 172 -9.60 -3.13 -8.75
CA THR A 172 -9.45 -4.53 -8.32
C THR A 172 -10.82 -5.16 -8.10
N ALA A 173 -11.14 -6.20 -8.89
CA ALA A 173 -12.48 -6.80 -8.96
C ALA A 173 -12.98 -7.27 -7.58
N ASP A 174 -12.18 -8.04 -6.85
CA ASP A 174 -12.54 -8.53 -5.52
C ASP A 174 -12.76 -7.42 -4.51
N THR A 175 -11.89 -6.39 -4.53
CA THR A 175 -12.04 -5.24 -3.63
C THR A 175 -13.31 -4.46 -3.94
N LEU A 176 -13.64 -4.26 -5.22
CA LEU A 176 -14.89 -3.61 -5.65
C LEU A 176 -16.12 -4.41 -5.21
N ALA A 177 -16.08 -5.74 -5.34
CA ALA A 177 -17.17 -6.60 -4.90
C ALA A 177 -17.35 -6.53 -3.36
N ALA A 178 -16.27 -6.48 -2.59
CA ALA A 178 -16.33 -6.30 -1.13
C ALA A 178 -16.91 -4.92 -0.75
N VAL A 179 -16.55 -3.85 -1.47
CA VAL A 179 -17.14 -2.50 -1.31
C VAL A 179 -18.66 -2.54 -1.51
N ARG A 180 -19.11 -3.17 -2.59
CA ARG A 180 -20.55 -3.32 -2.89
C ARG A 180 -21.29 -4.07 -1.79
N LEU A 181 -20.68 -5.14 -1.27
CA LEU A 181 -21.25 -5.91 -0.15
C LEU A 181 -21.39 -5.03 1.11
N ALA A 182 -20.38 -4.25 1.46
CA ALA A 182 -20.42 -3.33 2.60
C ALA A 182 -21.51 -2.26 2.43
N LYS A 183 -21.61 -1.66 1.24
CA LYS A 183 -22.68 -0.68 0.90
C LYS A 183 -24.09 -1.29 1.01
N GLN A 184 -24.30 -2.50 0.49
CA GLN A 184 -25.57 -3.21 0.59
C GLN A 184 -25.94 -3.51 2.05
N SER A 185 -24.95 -3.70 2.92
CA SER A 185 -25.12 -3.89 4.37
C SER A 185 -25.37 -2.59 5.13
N GLY A 186 -25.34 -1.43 4.45
CA GLY A 186 -25.56 -0.10 5.04
C GLY A 186 -24.37 0.42 5.85
N VAL A 187 -23.16 -0.12 5.62
CA VAL A 187 -21.92 0.34 6.26
C VAL A 187 -21.28 1.44 5.42
N LYS A 188 -20.73 2.45 6.07
CA LYS A 188 -20.01 3.54 5.42
C LYS A 188 -18.65 3.06 4.90
N VAL A 189 -18.35 3.41 3.65
CA VAL A 189 -17.13 3.00 2.95
C VAL A 189 -16.20 4.19 2.75
N LEU A 190 -14.93 4.02 3.17
CA LEU A 190 -13.81 4.91 2.85
C LEU A 190 -12.92 4.22 1.81
N SER A 191 -12.68 4.88 0.67
CA SER A 191 -11.70 4.44 -0.31
C SER A 191 -10.33 5.05 -0.04
N ILE A 192 -9.26 4.25 -0.16
CA ILE A 192 -7.88 4.72 -0.25
C ILE A 192 -7.36 4.29 -1.62
N CYS A 193 -7.35 5.21 -2.58
CA CYS A 193 -7.00 4.94 -3.97
C CYS A 193 -5.94 5.92 -4.48
N ASN A 194 -5.18 5.51 -5.50
CA ASN A 194 -4.30 6.43 -6.21
C ASN A 194 -5.00 7.08 -7.41
N VAL A 195 -5.99 6.40 -7.98
CA VAL A 195 -6.72 6.85 -9.16
C VAL A 195 -8.07 7.41 -8.73
N ARG A 196 -8.22 8.74 -8.87
CA ARG A 196 -9.49 9.44 -8.63
C ARG A 196 -10.54 9.01 -9.64
N ASN A 197 -11.80 8.96 -9.21
CA ASN A 197 -12.93 8.53 -10.03
C ASN A 197 -12.85 7.09 -10.58
N SER A 198 -12.00 6.24 -9.99
CA SER A 198 -12.01 4.80 -10.25
C SER A 198 -13.32 4.16 -9.76
N SER A 199 -13.56 2.91 -10.14
CA SER A 199 -14.81 2.22 -9.77
C SER A 199 -15.02 2.13 -8.26
N ILE A 200 -13.99 1.77 -7.50
CA ILE A 200 -14.03 1.73 -6.03
C ILE A 200 -14.25 3.13 -5.46
N ASP A 201 -13.53 4.12 -6.00
CA ASP A 201 -13.62 5.50 -5.54
C ASP A 201 -15.03 6.08 -5.70
N ARG A 202 -15.66 5.86 -6.85
CA ARG A 202 -17.04 6.33 -7.11
C ARG A 202 -18.10 5.69 -6.21
N GLU A 203 -17.88 4.47 -5.74
CA GLU A 203 -18.82 3.77 -4.88
C GLU A 203 -18.64 4.08 -3.38
N ALA A 204 -17.52 4.68 -2.99
CA ALA A 204 -17.23 5.03 -1.60
C ALA A 204 -18.02 6.26 -1.11
N ASP A 205 -18.20 6.33 0.21
CA ASP A 205 -18.81 7.50 0.89
C ASP A 205 -17.75 8.54 1.27
N GLY A 206 -16.51 8.10 1.42
CA GLY A 206 -15.37 8.93 1.78
C GLY A 206 -14.12 8.55 1.01
N HIS A 207 -13.14 9.46 0.92
CA HIS A 207 -11.98 9.31 0.05
C HIS A 207 -10.70 9.77 0.71
N LEU A 208 -9.62 8.99 0.50
CA LEU A 208 -8.24 9.41 0.73
C LEU A 208 -7.42 9.03 -0.51
N TYR A 209 -6.64 9.97 -1.02
CA TYR A 209 -5.88 9.76 -2.24
C TYR A 209 -4.39 9.64 -1.97
N MET A 210 -3.77 8.59 -2.49
CA MET A 210 -2.34 8.34 -2.32
C MET A 210 -1.47 9.44 -2.95
N ASN A 211 -1.96 10.11 -3.99
CA ASN A 211 -1.26 11.16 -4.75
C ASN A 211 0.19 10.76 -5.12
N ALA A 212 0.42 9.44 -5.29
CA ALA A 212 1.75 8.89 -5.55
C ALA A 212 2.21 9.03 -7.02
N GLY A 213 1.40 9.69 -7.85
CA GLY A 213 1.62 9.74 -9.29
C GLY A 213 1.47 8.36 -9.95
N THR A 214 1.80 8.28 -11.24
CA THR A 214 1.73 7.01 -11.97
C THR A 214 2.77 6.03 -11.46
N GLU A 215 2.35 4.83 -11.09
CA GLU A 215 3.23 3.72 -10.73
C GLU A 215 3.35 2.78 -11.94
N VAL A 216 4.49 2.84 -12.62
CA VAL A 216 4.72 2.14 -13.89
C VAL A 216 4.92 0.64 -13.69
N GLY A 217 5.77 0.26 -12.73
CA GLY A 217 6.04 -1.14 -12.42
C GLY A 217 4.79 -1.87 -11.92
N VAL A 218 4.65 -3.13 -12.28
CA VAL A 218 3.55 -4.00 -11.82
C VAL A 218 3.60 -4.15 -10.30
N ALA A 219 4.79 -4.41 -9.75
CA ALA A 219 4.99 -4.50 -8.30
C ALA A 219 4.82 -3.12 -7.63
N SER A 220 3.93 -3.05 -6.65
CA SER A 220 3.68 -1.80 -5.91
C SER A 220 4.87 -1.45 -5.01
N THR A 221 5.32 -0.20 -5.07
CA THR A 221 6.42 0.31 -4.23
C THR A 221 6.06 1.65 -3.59
N LYS A 222 6.06 2.75 -4.34
CA LYS A 222 5.77 4.09 -3.84
C LYS A 222 4.31 4.25 -3.39
N ALA A 223 3.37 3.59 -4.08
CA ALA A 223 1.96 3.58 -3.66
C ALA A 223 1.78 2.86 -2.31
N PHE A 224 2.55 1.81 -2.05
CA PHE A 224 2.60 1.16 -0.73
C PHE A 224 3.04 2.14 0.36
N SER A 225 4.18 2.84 0.17
CA SER A 225 4.67 3.83 1.13
C SER A 225 3.69 4.99 1.34
N ALA A 226 3.08 5.49 0.26
CA ALA A 226 2.05 6.53 0.36
C ALA A 226 0.82 6.04 1.16
N THR A 227 0.40 4.79 0.95
CA THR A 227 -0.71 4.19 1.71
C THR A 227 -0.38 4.05 3.19
N LEU A 228 0.84 3.62 3.54
CA LEU A 228 1.29 3.57 4.94
C LEU A 228 1.19 4.95 5.60
N ALA A 229 1.65 5.99 4.92
CA ALA A 229 1.58 7.36 5.43
C ALA A 229 0.12 7.82 5.66
N LEU A 230 -0.79 7.50 4.73
CA LEU A 230 -2.22 7.77 4.90
C LEU A 230 -2.83 6.97 6.06
N LYS A 231 -2.37 5.74 6.32
CA LYS A 231 -2.80 4.97 7.49
C LYS A 231 -2.39 5.62 8.80
N CYS A 232 -1.18 6.18 8.87
CA CYS A 232 -0.74 6.98 10.02
C CYS A 232 -1.70 8.16 10.26
N LEU A 233 -2.02 8.94 9.22
CA LEU A 233 -2.92 10.10 9.33
C LEU A 233 -4.34 9.68 9.73
N LEU A 234 -4.87 8.60 9.15
CA LEU A 234 -6.21 8.10 9.45
C LEU A 234 -6.29 7.59 10.91
N ALA A 235 -5.27 6.90 11.39
CA ALA A 235 -5.22 6.44 12.79
C ALA A 235 -5.21 7.62 13.76
N LEU A 236 -4.47 8.69 13.47
CA LEU A 236 -4.50 9.94 14.26
C LEU A 236 -5.87 10.62 14.21
N ALA A 237 -6.49 10.71 13.03
CA ALA A 237 -7.81 11.31 12.88
C ALA A 237 -8.88 10.55 13.66
N LEU A 238 -8.88 9.21 13.61
CA LEU A 238 -9.76 8.36 14.41
C LEU A 238 -9.49 8.51 15.91
N ALA A 239 -8.22 8.49 16.32
CA ALA A 239 -7.85 8.65 17.73
C ALA A 239 -8.31 10.02 18.28
N LYS A 240 -8.16 11.08 17.48
CA LYS A 240 -8.64 12.43 17.80
C LYS A 240 -10.16 12.46 17.92
N ALA A 241 -10.89 11.90 16.95
CA ALA A 241 -12.36 11.83 16.99
C ALA A 241 -12.87 11.04 18.20
N LYS A 242 -12.17 9.99 18.60
CA LYS A 242 -12.44 9.18 19.79
C LYS A 242 -12.02 9.84 21.12
N GLY A 243 -11.42 11.03 21.10
CA GLY A 243 -10.89 11.69 22.30
C GLY A 243 -9.74 10.91 22.96
N LYS A 244 -9.00 10.10 22.20
CA LYS A 244 -7.87 9.29 22.69
C LYS A 244 -6.51 9.93 22.46
N LEU A 245 -6.47 11.12 21.85
CA LEU A 245 -5.25 11.82 21.47
C LEU A 245 -5.31 13.27 21.92
N SER A 246 -4.38 13.70 22.73
CA SER A 246 -4.20 15.10 23.10
C SER A 246 -3.56 15.89 21.95
N ALA A 247 -3.74 17.21 21.93
CA ALA A 247 -3.12 18.07 20.92
C ALA A 247 -1.57 18.01 20.93
N LEU A 248 -0.96 17.79 22.10
CA LEU A 248 0.48 17.65 22.23
C LEU A 248 0.98 16.35 21.61
N GLU A 249 0.31 15.22 21.86
CA GLU A 249 0.62 13.93 21.27
C GLU A 249 0.41 13.96 19.76
N GLU A 250 -0.72 14.53 19.27
CA GLU A 250 -0.99 14.71 17.85
C GLU A 250 0.15 15.47 17.18
N SER A 251 0.56 16.61 17.76
CA SER A 251 1.66 17.40 17.25
C SER A 251 3.00 16.62 17.22
N GLY A 252 3.24 15.74 18.19
CA GLY A 252 4.40 14.86 18.22
C GLY A 252 4.39 13.89 17.04
N TYR A 253 3.29 13.18 16.81
CA TYR A 253 3.13 12.25 15.70
C TYR A 253 3.18 12.93 14.33
N VAL A 254 2.58 14.11 14.20
CA VAL A 254 2.62 14.89 12.95
C VAL A 254 4.06 15.27 12.59
N ARG A 255 4.88 15.68 13.55
CA ARG A 255 6.30 15.96 13.29
C ARG A 255 7.06 14.72 12.83
N GLN A 256 6.78 13.55 13.40
CA GLN A 256 7.38 12.29 12.95
C GLN A 256 7.01 11.97 11.50
N ILE A 257 5.73 12.07 11.12
CA ILE A 257 5.29 11.84 9.74
C ILE A 257 5.96 12.83 8.78
N LEU A 258 6.04 14.11 9.13
CA LEU A 258 6.69 15.14 8.30
C LEU A 258 8.18 14.89 8.09
N ALA A 259 8.86 14.19 9.00
CA ALA A 259 10.26 13.82 8.87
C ALA A 259 10.48 12.60 7.94
N THR A 260 9.47 11.77 7.70
CA THR A 260 9.64 10.50 6.96
C THR A 260 10.16 10.66 5.55
N PRO A 261 9.79 11.65 4.72
CA PRO A 261 10.36 11.79 3.39
C PRO A 261 11.89 11.91 3.40
N SER A 262 12.45 12.75 4.28
CA SER A 262 13.89 12.91 4.42
C SER A 262 14.59 11.66 4.98
N GLN A 263 13.94 10.97 5.92
CA GLN A 263 14.46 9.69 6.44
C GLN A 263 14.47 8.61 5.35
N ILE A 264 13.44 8.54 4.49
CA ILE A 264 13.41 7.62 3.34
C ILE A 264 14.55 7.93 2.37
N GLU A 265 14.86 9.21 2.09
CA GLU A 265 16.03 9.59 1.27
C GLU A 265 17.33 9.05 1.87
N THR A 266 17.47 9.10 3.20
CA THR A 266 18.63 8.53 3.90
C THR A 266 18.68 7.00 3.72
N VAL A 267 17.55 6.31 3.86
CA VAL A 267 17.49 4.84 3.69
C VAL A 267 17.78 4.42 2.25
N LEU A 268 17.40 5.20 1.26
CA LEU A 268 17.69 4.94 -0.16
C LEU A 268 19.20 4.91 -0.46
N ASN A 269 20.06 5.46 0.39
CA ASN A 269 21.52 5.31 0.25
C ASN A 269 22.00 3.86 0.44
N LEU A 270 21.15 2.97 0.98
CA LEU A 270 21.40 1.51 1.02
C LEU A 270 21.35 0.86 -0.37
N ASP A 271 20.92 1.56 -1.42
CA ASP A 271 20.87 1.08 -2.81
C ASP A 271 22.20 0.44 -3.23
N LYS A 272 23.31 1.12 -2.97
CA LYS A 272 24.65 0.63 -3.28
C LYS A 272 24.96 -0.71 -2.61
N PHE A 273 24.59 -0.87 -1.35
CA PHE A 273 24.80 -2.11 -0.59
C PHE A 273 24.10 -3.29 -1.26
N PHE A 274 22.82 -3.13 -1.62
CA PHE A 274 22.06 -4.20 -2.29
C PHE A 274 22.57 -4.49 -3.69
N LYS A 275 22.96 -3.46 -4.43
CA LYS A 275 23.56 -3.61 -5.77
C LYS A 275 24.83 -4.45 -5.74
N GLU A 276 25.72 -4.19 -4.80
CA GLU A 276 26.99 -4.94 -4.61
C GLU A 276 26.73 -6.35 -4.09
N GLY A 277 25.77 -6.53 -3.17
CA GLY A 277 25.43 -7.82 -2.56
C GLY A 277 24.56 -8.75 -3.41
N ALA A 278 23.91 -8.25 -4.45
CA ALA A 278 22.89 -8.96 -5.22
C ALA A 278 23.38 -10.30 -5.81
N SER A 279 24.64 -10.38 -6.27
CA SER A 279 25.24 -11.60 -6.83
C SER A 279 25.27 -12.75 -5.84
N LYS A 280 25.46 -12.47 -4.55
CA LYS A 280 25.44 -13.46 -3.46
C LYS A 280 24.00 -13.75 -3.03
N LEU A 281 23.16 -12.72 -2.93
CA LEU A 281 21.77 -12.88 -2.51
C LEU A 281 20.98 -13.79 -3.46
N LYS A 282 21.18 -13.68 -4.77
CA LYS A 282 20.52 -14.55 -5.76
C LYS A 282 20.92 -16.02 -5.70
N SER A 283 21.99 -16.35 -5.00
CA SER A 283 22.46 -17.75 -4.90
C SER A 283 21.76 -18.56 -3.81
N TYR A 284 20.99 -17.92 -2.93
CA TYR A 284 20.21 -18.61 -1.92
C TYR A 284 19.01 -19.34 -2.54
N LYS A 285 18.62 -20.47 -1.96
CA LYS A 285 17.48 -21.28 -2.44
C LYS A 285 16.13 -20.69 -2.09
N GLY A 286 16.07 -19.95 -0.99
CA GLY A 286 14.84 -19.31 -0.52
C GLY A 286 15.11 -18.26 0.54
N PHE A 287 14.05 -17.52 0.86
CA PHE A 287 14.09 -16.41 1.82
C PHE A 287 12.95 -16.55 2.83
N LEU A 288 13.27 -16.45 4.11
CA LEU A 288 12.30 -16.23 5.16
C LEU A 288 12.40 -14.78 5.65
N TYR A 289 11.32 -14.05 5.49
CA TYR A 289 11.20 -12.70 6.03
C TYR A 289 10.49 -12.77 7.37
N LEU A 290 11.11 -12.23 8.41
CA LEU A 290 10.63 -12.32 9.78
C LEU A 290 10.41 -10.93 10.38
N GLY A 291 9.29 -10.75 11.05
CA GLY A 291 8.96 -9.53 11.80
C GLY A 291 8.07 -9.84 12.98
N ARG A 292 7.98 -8.92 13.93
CA ARG A 292 7.05 -8.99 15.07
C ARG A 292 6.19 -7.75 15.14
N GLY A 293 4.94 -7.89 15.64
CA GLY A 293 4.04 -6.76 15.73
C GLY A 293 3.85 -6.09 14.37
N VAL A 294 3.91 -4.76 14.32
CA VAL A 294 3.73 -3.95 13.10
C VAL A 294 4.77 -4.22 12.00
N HIS A 295 5.89 -4.86 12.33
CA HIS A 295 6.98 -5.23 11.40
C HIS A 295 6.68 -6.51 10.61
N TYR A 296 5.76 -7.36 11.11
CA TYR A 296 5.36 -8.60 10.41
C TYR A 296 4.72 -8.33 9.04
N PRO A 297 3.75 -7.42 8.89
CA PRO A 297 3.23 -7.07 7.57
C PRO A 297 4.30 -6.54 6.59
N ILE A 298 5.33 -5.86 7.07
CA ILE A 298 6.45 -5.39 6.24
C ILE A 298 7.34 -6.56 5.79
N ALA A 299 7.55 -7.55 6.66
CA ALA A 299 8.21 -8.79 6.29
C ALA A 299 7.44 -9.55 5.19
N MET A 300 6.11 -9.62 5.29
CA MET A 300 5.25 -10.20 4.25
C MET A 300 5.37 -9.46 2.92
N GLU A 301 5.39 -8.12 2.95
CA GLU A 301 5.59 -7.30 1.75
C GLU A 301 6.95 -7.55 1.10
N GLY A 302 8.03 -7.64 1.89
CA GLY A 302 9.36 -7.98 1.39
C GLY A 302 9.39 -9.34 0.67
N ALA A 303 8.77 -10.35 1.27
CA ALA A 303 8.64 -11.67 0.67
C ALA A 303 7.83 -11.63 -0.63
N LEU A 304 6.74 -10.86 -0.67
CA LEU A 304 5.93 -10.67 -1.87
C LEU A 304 6.74 -10.02 -2.99
N LYS A 305 7.46 -8.93 -2.71
CA LYS A 305 8.30 -8.23 -3.72
C LYS A 305 9.37 -9.15 -4.30
N LEU A 306 9.99 -9.99 -3.48
CA LEU A 306 10.99 -10.92 -3.98
C LEU A 306 10.38 -12.00 -4.89
N LYS A 307 9.21 -12.52 -4.55
CA LYS A 307 8.45 -13.46 -5.41
C LYS A 307 8.07 -12.82 -6.74
N GLU A 308 7.53 -11.61 -6.71
CA GLU A 308 7.03 -10.91 -7.90
C GLU A 308 8.15 -10.55 -8.88
N LEU A 309 9.29 -10.08 -8.40
CA LEU A 309 10.35 -9.51 -9.22
C LEU A 309 11.47 -10.51 -9.55
N ALA A 310 11.91 -11.28 -8.57
CA ALA A 310 13.04 -12.19 -8.70
C ALA A 310 12.62 -13.66 -8.97
N TYR A 311 11.32 -13.97 -8.86
CA TYR A 311 10.76 -15.32 -9.00
C TYR A 311 11.39 -16.34 -8.05
N MET A 312 11.88 -15.88 -6.92
CA MET A 312 12.46 -16.70 -5.87
C MET A 312 11.42 -17.05 -4.82
N HIS A 313 11.51 -18.24 -4.26
CA HIS A 313 10.64 -18.63 -3.15
C HIS A 313 10.97 -17.78 -1.92
N ALA A 314 9.96 -17.09 -1.42
CA ALA A 314 10.07 -16.21 -0.26
C ALA A 314 8.76 -16.21 0.53
N GLU A 315 8.87 -16.31 1.86
CA GLU A 315 7.72 -16.30 2.75
C GLU A 315 7.93 -15.34 3.92
N GLY A 316 6.86 -14.65 4.31
CA GLY A 316 6.83 -13.76 5.46
C GLY A 316 6.14 -14.40 6.64
N TYR A 317 6.78 -14.42 7.81
CA TYR A 317 6.24 -15.00 9.04
C TYR A 317 6.31 -14.02 10.21
N ALA A 318 5.32 -14.09 11.08
CA ALA A 318 5.50 -13.59 12.42
C ALA A 318 6.66 -14.37 13.07
N ALA A 319 7.72 -13.68 13.53
CA ALA A 319 8.96 -14.35 13.95
C ALA A 319 8.74 -15.38 15.09
N GLY A 320 7.69 -15.18 15.90
CA GLY A 320 7.29 -16.16 16.92
C GLY A 320 6.80 -17.48 16.36
N GLU A 321 6.18 -17.45 15.16
CA GLU A 321 5.65 -18.64 14.49
C GLU A 321 6.73 -19.48 13.80
N MET A 322 7.95 -18.95 13.71
CA MET A 322 9.08 -19.69 13.10
C MET A 322 9.27 -21.08 13.73
N LYS A 323 9.02 -21.23 15.04
CA LYS A 323 9.14 -22.48 15.77
C LYS A 323 8.08 -23.53 15.43
N HIS A 324 6.97 -23.09 14.82
CA HIS A 324 5.83 -23.94 14.51
C HIS A 324 5.83 -24.48 13.07
N GLY A 325 7.03 -24.68 12.49
CA GLY A 325 7.21 -25.27 11.17
C GLY A 325 8.38 -24.67 10.39
N PRO A 326 8.41 -23.36 10.09
CA PRO A 326 9.42 -22.73 9.22
C PRO A 326 10.86 -22.98 9.63
N LEU A 327 11.12 -23.19 10.92
CA LEU A 327 12.46 -23.50 11.44
C LEU A 327 13.08 -24.76 10.83
N ALA A 328 12.25 -25.71 10.38
CA ALA A 328 12.70 -26.92 9.71
C ALA A 328 13.29 -26.67 8.32
N LEU A 329 12.99 -25.53 7.70
CA LEU A 329 13.49 -25.15 6.38
C LEU A 329 14.85 -24.47 6.42
N ILE A 330 15.33 -24.11 7.62
CA ILE A 330 16.53 -23.28 7.77
C ILE A 330 17.79 -24.14 7.66
N ASP A 331 18.60 -23.85 6.65
CA ASP A 331 19.92 -24.38 6.42
C ASP A 331 20.87 -23.26 5.90
N LYS A 332 22.07 -23.65 5.49
CA LYS A 332 23.09 -22.73 4.97
C LYS A 332 22.72 -22.04 3.64
N ASP A 333 21.73 -22.56 2.93
CA ASP A 333 21.27 -22.06 1.64
C ASP A 333 19.99 -21.19 1.78
N MET A 334 19.47 -21.04 3.01
CA MET A 334 18.32 -20.21 3.32
C MET A 334 18.73 -18.83 3.84
N ALA A 335 18.24 -17.77 3.22
CA ALA A 335 18.39 -16.40 3.71
C ALA A 335 17.29 -16.03 4.69
N ILE A 336 17.65 -15.42 5.80
CA ILE A 336 16.75 -14.95 6.86
C ILE A 336 16.80 -13.42 6.91
N VAL A 337 15.75 -12.77 6.44
CA VAL A 337 15.62 -11.31 6.53
C VAL A 337 14.81 -10.98 7.76
N MET A 338 15.43 -10.37 8.77
CA MET A 338 14.80 -10.05 10.05
C MET A 338 14.64 -8.54 10.21
N LEU A 339 13.40 -8.11 10.40
CA LEU A 339 13.08 -6.77 10.88
C LEU A 339 13.11 -6.77 12.41
N ALA A 340 14.13 -6.17 12.99
CA ALA A 340 14.38 -6.17 14.43
C ALA A 340 14.79 -4.77 14.92
N PRO A 341 13.90 -3.78 14.83
CA PRO A 341 14.18 -2.44 15.34
C PRO A 341 14.28 -2.43 16.87
N HIS A 342 14.84 -1.36 17.41
CA HIS A 342 14.93 -1.13 18.86
C HIS A 342 13.57 -0.69 19.41
N ASP A 343 12.70 -1.66 19.66
CA ASP A 343 11.38 -1.49 20.26
C ASP A 343 11.15 -2.48 21.41
N ASP A 344 9.96 -2.50 21.96
CA ASP A 344 9.55 -3.41 23.06
C ASP A 344 9.65 -4.91 22.70
N LEU A 345 9.75 -5.25 21.41
CA LEU A 345 9.84 -6.61 20.89
C LEU A 345 11.26 -7.01 20.48
N PHE A 346 12.23 -6.10 20.60
CA PHE A 346 13.61 -6.28 20.16
C PHE A 346 14.26 -7.56 20.68
N GLU A 347 14.26 -7.78 21.99
CA GLU A 347 14.88 -8.97 22.60
C GLU A 347 14.24 -10.29 22.12
N LYS A 348 12.95 -10.28 21.86
CA LYS A 348 12.24 -11.44 21.30
C LYS A 348 12.63 -11.69 19.84
N SER A 349 12.81 -10.62 19.06
CA SER A 349 13.25 -10.69 17.67
C SER A 349 14.68 -11.20 17.57
N VAL A 350 15.58 -10.70 18.41
CA VAL A 350 16.98 -11.17 18.48
C VAL A 350 17.06 -12.65 18.87
N SER A 351 16.29 -13.08 19.87
CA SER A 351 16.24 -14.50 20.27
C SER A 351 15.81 -15.40 19.11
N ASN A 352 14.80 -15.02 18.34
CA ASN A 352 14.39 -15.78 17.15
C ASN A 352 15.49 -15.81 16.07
N LEU A 353 16.23 -14.72 15.93
CA LEU A 353 17.33 -14.64 14.98
C LEU A 353 18.49 -15.57 15.37
N GLU A 354 18.85 -15.60 16.65
CA GLU A 354 19.88 -16.50 17.18
C GLU A 354 19.52 -17.98 16.93
N GLU A 355 18.25 -18.33 17.04
CA GLU A 355 17.75 -19.68 16.74
C GLU A 355 17.90 -20.05 15.25
N ALA A 356 17.59 -19.11 14.36
CA ALA A 356 17.78 -19.27 12.92
C ALA A 356 19.28 -19.41 12.57
N LYS A 357 20.12 -18.56 13.16
CA LYS A 357 21.57 -18.59 12.97
C LYS A 357 22.21 -19.89 13.42
N ALA A 358 21.78 -20.43 14.58
CA ALA A 358 22.28 -21.70 15.10
C ALA A 358 22.02 -22.89 14.17
N ARG A 359 21.08 -22.77 13.22
CA ARG A 359 20.76 -23.78 12.20
C ARG A 359 21.45 -23.54 10.85
N GLY A 360 22.34 -22.56 10.81
CA GLY A 360 23.10 -22.23 9.60
C GLY A 360 22.47 -21.18 8.70
N GLY A 361 21.30 -20.62 9.05
CA GLY A 361 20.63 -19.60 8.28
C GLY A 361 21.53 -18.39 7.99
N GLN A 362 21.42 -17.84 6.79
CA GLN A 362 22.18 -16.67 6.35
C GLN A 362 21.40 -15.40 6.71
N VAL A 363 21.84 -14.74 7.76
CA VAL A 363 21.10 -13.68 8.42
C VAL A 363 21.36 -12.31 7.80
N ILE A 364 20.28 -11.62 7.45
CA ILE A 364 20.21 -10.21 7.03
C ILE A 364 19.34 -9.50 8.05
N SER A 365 19.93 -8.65 8.90
CA SER A 365 19.19 -7.90 9.89
C SER A 365 18.98 -6.46 9.46
N ILE A 366 17.77 -5.98 9.61
CA ILE A 366 17.36 -4.58 9.40
C ILE A 366 16.89 -4.05 10.75
N SER A 367 17.56 -3.02 11.26
CA SER A 367 17.30 -2.46 12.60
C SER A 367 17.53 -0.95 12.62
N THR A 368 17.04 -0.28 13.65
CA THR A 368 17.35 1.14 13.89
C THR A 368 18.72 1.30 14.55
N GLY A 369 19.48 2.33 14.14
CA GLY A 369 20.79 2.65 14.71
C GLY A 369 21.82 1.54 14.61
N HIS A 370 22.85 1.59 15.44
CA HIS A 370 23.88 0.58 15.53
C HIS A 370 23.68 -0.37 16.72
N ASN A 371 23.68 -1.67 16.45
CA ASN A 371 23.56 -2.70 17.48
C ASN A 371 24.64 -3.78 17.33
N LYS A 372 25.62 -3.77 18.22
CA LYS A 372 26.77 -4.70 18.18
C LYS A 372 26.35 -6.18 18.23
N ARG A 373 25.27 -6.53 18.95
CA ARG A 373 24.80 -7.90 19.04
C ARG A 373 24.25 -8.38 17.70
N LEU A 374 23.42 -7.55 17.06
CA LEU A 374 22.91 -7.87 15.73
C LEU A 374 24.02 -7.90 14.67
N GLU A 375 24.99 -6.98 14.71
CA GLU A 375 26.15 -6.99 13.82
C GLU A 375 26.95 -8.30 13.93
N GLN A 376 27.14 -8.83 15.14
CA GLN A 376 27.87 -10.09 15.36
C GLN A 376 27.10 -11.33 14.88
N ILE A 377 25.78 -11.33 15.01
CA ILE A 377 24.93 -12.47 14.61
C ILE A 377 24.72 -12.50 13.09
N SER A 378 24.65 -11.32 12.46
CA SER A 378 24.24 -11.16 11.07
C SER A 378 25.39 -11.40 10.08
N ASN A 379 25.05 -11.94 8.93
CA ASN A 379 25.94 -11.93 7.76
C ASN A 379 25.93 -10.55 7.08
N TYR A 380 24.78 -9.85 7.19
CA TYR A 380 24.58 -8.48 6.74
C TYR A 380 23.73 -7.72 7.75
N TYR A 381 24.21 -6.59 8.18
CA TYR A 381 23.51 -5.69 9.09
C TYR A 381 23.21 -4.36 8.40
N LEU A 382 21.96 -3.91 8.46
CA LEU A 382 21.47 -2.68 7.86
C LEU A 382 20.91 -1.77 8.94
N ALA A 383 21.56 -0.64 9.15
CA ALA A 383 21.12 0.37 10.10
C ALA A 383 20.19 1.38 9.42
N LEU A 384 18.96 1.49 9.91
CA LEU A 384 18.01 2.53 9.55
C LEU A 384 18.18 3.76 10.46
N PRO A 385 17.75 4.94 10.03
CA PRO A 385 17.59 6.08 10.92
C PRO A 385 16.69 5.74 12.12
N GLU A 386 16.96 6.37 13.26
CA GLU A 386 16.07 6.26 14.42
C GLU A 386 14.68 6.79 14.07
N ALA A 387 13.66 6.01 14.37
CA ALA A 387 12.26 6.33 14.17
C ALA A 387 11.39 5.64 15.23
N ASP A 388 10.25 6.23 15.52
CA ASP A 388 9.28 5.65 16.44
C ASP A 388 8.49 4.51 15.73
N TRP A 389 7.97 3.57 16.52
CA TRP A 389 7.14 2.45 16.05
C TRP A 389 6.05 2.88 15.06
N PHE A 390 5.57 4.12 15.20
CA PHE A 390 4.48 4.69 14.42
C PHE A 390 4.86 4.95 12.95
N THR A 391 6.07 5.40 12.68
CA THR A 391 6.55 5.71 11.32
C THR A 391 7.59 4.73 10.79
N LEU A 392 8.09 3.85 11.65
CA LEU A 392 9.15 2.91 11.30
C LEU A 392 8.80 1.97 10.12
N PRO A 393 7.55 1.47 9.97
CA PRO A 393 7.17 0.68 8.80
C PRO A 393 7.43 1.37 7.45
N LEU A 394 7.36 2.72 7.42
CA LEU A 394 7.68 3.54 6.22
C LEU A 394 9.17 3.48 5.84
N LEU A 395 10.04 3.26 6.80
CA LEU A 395 11.48 3.14 6.59
C LEU A 395 11.89 1.69 6.29
N GLU A 396 11.32 0.72 7.01
CA GLU A 396 11.63 -0.70 6.87
C GLU A 396 11.24 -1.30 5.51
N VAL A 397 10.19 -0.76 4.89
CA VAL A 397 9.77 -1.25 3.56
C VAL A 397 10.80 -0.95 2.47
N ILE A 398 11.60 0.11 2.61
CA ILE A 398 12.57 0.53 1.60
C ILE A 398 13.66 -0.54 1.37
N PRO A 399 14.41 -1.02 2.39
CA PRO A 399 15.45 -2.03 2.19
C PRO A 399 14.89 -3.36 1.68
N VAL A 400 13.68 -3.78 2.07
CA VAL A 400 13.10 -5.03 1.56
C VAL A 400 12.70 -4.92 0.09
N GLN A 401 12.26 -3.72 -0.36
CA GLN A 401 12.01 -3.44 -1.78
C GLN A 401 13.31 -3.36 -2.59
N LEU A 402 14.36 -2.69 -2.07
CA LEU A 402 15.68 -2.61 -2.71
C LEU A 402 16.31 -4.00 -2.86
N LEU A 403 16.18 -4.85 -1.85
CA LEU A 403 16.65 -6.24 -1.93
C LEU A 403 16.01 -6.97 -3.11
N ALA A 404 14.70 -6.95 -3.20
CA ALA A 404 13.96 -7.61 -4.28
C ALA A 404 14.33 -7.05 -5.66
N TYR A 405 14.43 -5.72 -5.77
CA TYR A 405 14.81 -5.03 -6.99
C TYR A 405 16.19 -5.45 -7.50
N HIS A 406 17.23 -5.36 -6.66
CA HIS A 406 18.59 -5.66 -7.07
C HIS A 406 18.83 -7.15 -7.34
N VAL A 407 18.19 -8.03 -6.60
CA VAL A 407 18.23 -9.48 -6.90
C VAL A 407 17.61 -9.75 -8.26
N ALA A 408 16.45 -9.18 -8.58
CA ALA A 408 15.80 -9.32 -9.88
C ALA A 408 16.65 -8.78 -11.03
N VAL A 409 17.21 -7.57 -10.88
CA VAL A 409 18.14 -6.98 -11.87
C VAL A 409 19.36 -7.88 -12.08
N SER A 410 19.96 -8.44 -11.00
CA SER A 410 21.12 -9.33 -11.10
C SER A 410 20.80 -10.67 -11.76
N LEU A 411 19.52 -11.07 -11.79
CA LEU A 411 19.01 -12.24 -12.52
C LEU A 411 18.64 -11.90 -13.98
N GLY A 412 18.68 -10.62 -14.38
CA GLY A 412 18.33 -10.15 -15.72
C GLY A 412 16.83 -10.03 -15.97
N HIS A 413 16.02 -9.92 -14.91
CA HIS A 413 14.56 -9.79 -15.02
C HIS A 413 14.16 -8.35 -15.30
N ASP A 414 13.06 -8.16 -16.05
CA ASP A 414 12.38 -6.88 -16.17
C ASP A 414 11.57 -6.60 -14.91
N VAL A 415 12.01 -5.61 -14.15
CA VAL A 415 11.39 -5.25 -12.86
C VAL A 415 10.09 -4.45 -13.02
N ASP A 416 9.88 -3.83 -14.17
CA ASP A 416 8.65 -3.08 -14.47
C ASP A 416 7.54 -4.00 -14.98
N GLN A 417 7.91 -5.06 -15.73
CA GLN A 417 6.97 -5.99 -16.35
C GLN A 417 7.32 -7.45 -16.00
N PRO A 418 7.15 -7.86 -14.74
CA PRO A 418 7.39 -9.24 -14.34
C PRO A 418 6.42 -10.19 -15.06
N ARG A 419 6.94 -11.38 -15.38
CA ARG A 419 6.16 -12.40 -16.10
C ARG A 419 4.91 -12.82 -15.33
N ASN A 420 3.84 -13.14 -16.04
CA ASN A 420 2.59 -13.71 -15.52
C ASN A 420 1.82 -12.81 -14.54
N LEU A 421 2.21 -11.54 -14.39
CA LEU A 421 1.53 -10.58 -13.53
C LEU A 421 0.96 -9.41 -14.35
N ALA A 422 -0.16 -8.88 -13.86
CA ALA A 422 -0.77 -7.67 -14.40
C ALA A 422 -0.79 -6.58 -13.32
N LYS A 423 -0.67 -5.31 -13.74
CA LYS A 423 -0.69 -4.16 -12.82
C LYS A 423 -1.99 -4.07 -12.03
N SER A 424 -3.11 -4.46 -12.63
CA SER A 424 -4.42 -4.45 -12.00
C SER A 424 -5.17 -5.72 -12.34
N VAL A 425 -5.70 -6.39 -11.33
CA VAL A 425 -6.53 -7.61 -11.46
C VAL A 425 -7.99 -7.17 -11.53
N THR A 426 -8.49 -7.07 -12.76
CA THR A 426 -9.83 -6.53 -13.07
C THR A 426 -10.87 -7.61 -13.39
N VAL A 427 -10.47 -8.85 -13.35
CA VAL A 427 -11.30 -10.05 -13.56
C VAL A 427 -11.03 -11.05 -12.44
N GLU A 428 -12.02 -11.92 -12.19
CA GLU A 428 -11.91 -13.06 -11.28
C GLU A 428 -11.31 -14.27 -12.00
#